data_ba47336b515c7c2dec0c382df60ff7df
#
_entry.id   ba47336b515c7c2dec0c382df60ff7df
#
_cell.length_a   1.000
_cell.length_b   1.000
_cell.length_c   1.000
_cell.angle_alpha   90.00
_cell.angle_beta   90.00
_cell.angle_gamma   90.00
#
_symmetry.space_group_name_H-M   'P 1'
#
loop_
_entity.id
_entity.type
_entity.pdbx_description
1 polymer ?
#
loop_
_entity_poly.entity_id
_entity_poly.type
_entity_poly.pdbx_seq_one_letter_code
_entity_poly.pdbx_strand_id
1 'polypeptide(L)'
;MLKQIRSLYEYRDYLDSEKENLSLSDLKRLSSLPYKKAIHKLRKLDVGLANSLLSSLYSKTGRPAIDPSTLLRSFILMQHLNYYSLHRWYEALSNDLLLQYLIGTSNIPSVSSHYDFIVRLTGVKQKLDELHPKDYYKKPPKEKPKRNEKLINYSHTDTYYLYEKYKDSASCDNDRYSYNVQSLFNQLAVIPSMDKGLIDNESLVLSGDGSSLHIHASKFGHKVKEGEDTDNIYRFSAPDADIGWDSDLECFYLGYTFYNVSCHNKERSIDLPVFISIEKASRNDALTSISAFAQLFELNQDLHPKYVCLDSASDSLPIYQYFKHNHIIPLIDRNKRRHVDLDKTNGEYINADGIPVCKANEKMIFYGYDIQRCRSKFRCPLAMGKIDNCECKEQCSNSKYGRVKYVNDGDDARNIPIVYRSDKWKNIYKNRTSTERINNYVLNTYGLHKMSIRNGAKQIFFSIMAGINIHLDVWIKEDNI
;
A
#
# COMPACT_ATOMS: atom_id res chain seq x y z
N MET A 1 -16.34 22.65 -18.77
CA MET A 1 -17.55 21.80 -18.89
C MET A 1 -17.15 20.46 -19.45
N LEU A 2 -17.54 19.35 -18.84
CA LEU A 2 -17.41 18.03 -19.43
C LEU A 2 -18.63 17.80 -20.35
N LYS A 3 -18.41 17.34 -21.60
CA LYS A 3 -19.52 17.00 -22.49
C LYS A 3 -20.01 15.57 -22.22
N GLN A 4 -19.13 14.62 -22.39
CA GLN A 4 -19.39 13.19 -22.19
C GLN A 4 -18.04 12.49 -22.04
N ILE A 5 -18.02 11.40 -21.26
CA ILE A 5 -16.86 10.49 -21.19
C ILE A 5 -17.12 9.41 -22.23
N ARG A 6 -16.15 9.21 -23.15
CA ARG A 6 -16.23 8.15 -24.16
C ARG A 6 -16.29 6.79 -23.49
N SER A 7 -17.34 6.04 -23.79
CA SER A 7 -17.51 4.66 -23.30
C SER A 7 -16.43 3.72 -23.87
N LEU A 8 -16.28 2.56 -23.25
CA LEU A 8 -15.37 1.52 -23.76
C LEU A 8 -15.78 1.02 -25.14
N TYR A 9 -17.10 0.92 -25.41
CA TYR A 9 -17.65 0.54 -26.69
C TYR A 9 -17.27 1.54 -27.79
N GLU A 10 -17.59 2.83 -27.60
CA GLU A 10 -17.24 3.90 -28.55
C GLU A 10 -15.73 4.00 -28.79
N TYR A 11 -14.91 3.71 -27.77
CA TYR A 11 -13.46 3.67 -27.95
C TYR A 11 -13.00 2.49 -28.79
N ARG A 12 -13.60 1.31 -28.60
CA ARG A 12 -13.29 0.13 -29.44
C ARG A 12 -13.70 0.33 -30.87
N ASP A 13 -14.89 0.88 -31.12
CA ASP A 13 -15.37 1.25 -32.45
C ASP A 13 -14.43 2.24 -33.14
N TYR A 14 -13.98 3.26 -32.41
CA TYR A 14 -12.99 4.21 -32.91
C TYR A 14 -11.70 3.49 -33.31
N LEU A 15 -11.16 2.59 -32.50
CA LEU A 15 -9.96 1.84 -32.85
C LEU A 15 -10.15 0.97 -34.08
N ASP A 16 -11.30 0.36 -34.22
CA ASP A 16 -11.58 -0.54 -35.37
C ASP A 16 -11.79 0.26 -36.66
N SER A 17 -12.48 1.41 -36.60
CA SER A 17 -12.68 2.29 -37.76
C SER A 17 -11.40 3.03 -38.21
N GLU A 18 -10.62 3.56 -37.28
CA GLU A 18 -9.42 4.33 -37.60
C GLU A 18 -8.20 3.47 -37.93
N LYS A 19 -8.27 2.17 -37.71
CA LYS A 19 -7.18 1.24 -38.03
C LYS A 19 -6.83 1.23 -39.55
N GLU A 20 -7.82 1.43 -40.39
CA GLU A 20 -7.63 1.48 -41.86
C GLU A 20 -6.83 2.72 -42.29
N ASN A 21 -6.82 3.78 -41.48
CA ASN A 21 -6.09 5.01 -41.74
C ASN A 21 -4.61 4.95 -41.32
N LEU A 22 -4.18 3.85 -40.70
CA LEU A 22 -2.79 3.67 -40.28
C LEU A 22 -1.90 3.28 -41.48
N SER A 23 -0.68 3.81 -41.48
CA SER A 23 0.34 3.41 -42.45
C SER A 23 0.76 1.93 -42.25
N LEU A 24 1.32 1.32 -43.29
CA LEU A 24 1.88 -0.05 -43.21
C LEU A 24 2.98 -0.13 -42.15
N SER A 25 3.75 0.94 -41.96
CA SER A 25 4.77 1.00 -40.90
C SER A 25 4.15 1.00 -39.51
N ASP A 26 3.03 1.73 -39.29
CA ASP A 26 2.33 1.78 -38.00
C ASP A 26 1.62 0.46 -37.69
N LEU A 27 1.07 -0.22 -38.68
CA LEU A 27 0.50 -1.56 -38.54
C LEU A 27 1.57 -2.59 -38.13
N LYS A 28 2.79 -2.50 -38.68
CA LYS A 28 3.92 -3.32 -38.23
C LYS A 28 4.31 -3.02 -36.80
N ARG A 29 4.39 -1.74 -36.40
CA ARG A 29 4.67 -1.30 -35.02
C ARG A 29 3.57 -1.79 -34.06
N LEU A 30 2.30 -1.68 -34.46
CA LEU A 30 1.15 -2.13 -33.67
C LEU A 30 1.21 -3.64 -33.39
N SER A 31 1.79 -4.41 -34.30
CA SER A 31 2.01 -5.85 -34.14
C SER A 31 3.20 -6.21 -33.27
N SER A 32 4.10 -5.25 -32.97
CA SER A 32 5.25 -5.48 -32.09
C SER A 32 4.80 -5.58 -30.63
N LEU A 33 5.55 -6.32 -29.81
CA LEU A 33 5.16 -6.70 -28.45
C LEU A 33 4.72 -5.51 -27.55
N PRO A 34 5.43 -4.37 -27.46
CA PRO A 34 5.03 -3.27 -26.58
C PRO A 34 3.70 -2.64 -27.03
N TYR A 35 3.51 -2.39 -28.32
CA TYR A 35 2.29 -1.79 -28.85
C TYR A 35 1.12 -2.77 -28.88
N LYS A 36 1.37 -4.05 -29.17
CA LYS A 36 0.37 -5.11 -29.06
C LYS A 36 -0.18 -5.20 -27.63
N LYS A 37 0.67 -5.23 -26.63
CA LYS A 37 0.24 -5.18 -25.22
C LYS A 37 -0.50 -3.90 -24.90
N ALA A 38 -0.02 -2.74 -25.36
CA ALA A 38 -0.66 -1.46 -25.14
C ALA A 38 -2.11 -1.44 -25.63
N ILE A 39 -2.36 -1.80 -26.89
CA ILE A 39 -3.73 -1.80 -27.44
C ILE A 39 -4.64 -2.76 -26.70
N HIS A 40 -4.16 -3.95 -26.29
CA HIS A 40 -4.95 -4.89 -25.50
C HIS A 40 -5.30 -4.33 -24.12
N LYS A 41 -4.37 -3.67 -23.42
CA LYS A 41 -4.66 -2.96 -22.16
C LYS A 41 -5.73 -1.90 -22.35
N LEU A 42 -5.54 -1.03 -23.33
CA LEU A 42 -6.44 0.10 -23.56
C LEU A 42 -7.85 -0.35 -23.99
N ARG A 43 -7.98 -1.45 -24.73
CA ARG A 43 -9.27 -2.08 -25.07
C ARG A 43 -9.98 -2.74 -23.87
N LYS A 44 -9.29 -2.95 -22.74
CA LYS A 44 -9.85 -3.49 -21.50
C LYS A 44 -10.14 -2.42 -20.46
N LEU A 45 -9.52 -1.24 -20.57
CA LEU A 45 -9.69 -0.14 -19.63
C LEU A 45 -11.05 0.53 -19.82
N ASP A 46 -12.02 0.15 -18.99
CA ASP A 46 -13.36 0.76 -18.98
C ASP A 46 -13.41 1.98 -18.06
N VAL A 47 -13.16 3.15 -18.61
CA VAL A 47 -13.23 4.42 -17.87
C VAL A 47 -14.66 4.78 -17.47
N GLY A 48 -15.67 4.19 -18.13
CA GLY A 48 -17.08 4.39 -17.82
C GLY A 48 -17.44 3.97 -16.38
N LEU A 49 -16.72 3.01 -15.80
CA LEU A 49 -16.89 2.57 -14.42
C LEU A 49 -16.68 3.72 -13.41
N ALA A 50 -15.85 4.70 -13.74
CA ALA A 50 -15.57 5.88 -12.92
C ALA A 50 -16.34 7.13 -13.38
N ASN A 51 -17.39 7.01 -14.20
CA ASN A 51 -18.09 8.14 -14.79
C ASN A 51 -18.66 9.11 -13.73
N SER A 52 -19.29 8.60 -12.67
CA SER A 52 -19.85 9.41 -11.60
C SER A 52 -18.76 10.24 -10.89
N LEU A 53 -17.68 9.60 -10.50
CA LEU A 53 -16.53 10.27 -9.87
C LEU A 53 -15.95 11.34 -10.81
N LEU A 54 -15.60 10.96 -12.04
CA LEU A 54 -14.96 11.88 -12.98
C LEU A 54 -15.86 13.06 -13.33
N SER A 55 -17.15 12.81 -13.56
CA SER A 55 -18.12 13.89 -13.89
C SER A 55 -18.27 14.89 -12.76
N SER A 56 -18.21 14.48 -11.50
CA SER A 56 -18.31 15.37 -10.34
C SER A 56 -17.15 16.38 -10.24
N LEU A 57 -16.01 16.07 -10.84
CA LEU A 57 -14.79 16.90 -10.80
C LEU A 57 -14.80 18.06 -11.84
N TYR A 58 -15.81 18.12 -12.71
CA TYR A 58 -15.91 19.10 -13.76
C TYR A 58 -17.10 20.05 -13.58
N SER A 59 -16.92 21.31 -13.93
CA SER A 59 -18.02 22.28 -13.93
C SER A 59 -19.06 21.94 -15.00
N LYS A 60 -20.31 22.34 -14.74
CA LYS A 60 -21.40 22.17 -15.70
C LYS A 60 -21.39 23.20 -16.83
N THR A 61 -20.64 24.27 -16.68
CA THR A 61 -20.56 25.42 -17.62
C THR A 61 -19.12 25.72 -18.00
N GLY A 62 -18.91 26.46 -19.08
CA GLY A 62 -17.62 26.95 -19.54
C GLY A 62 -17.09 26.20 -20.78
N ARG A 63 -15.81 26.41 -21.12
CA ARG A 63 -15.15 25.77 -22.25
C ARG A 63 -15.19 24.24 -22.12
N PRO A 64 -15.45 23.48 -23.19
CA PRO A 64 -15.34 22.03 -23.19
C PRO A 64 -13.99 21.54 -22.72
N ALA A 65 -13.98 20.63 -21.78
CA ALA A 65 -12.77 19.96 -21.29
C ALA A 65 -12.40 18.81 -22.24
N ILE A 66 -11.12 18.44 -22.22
CA ILE A 66 -10.65 17.20 -22.84
C ILE A 66 -11.30 16.03 -22.09
N ASP A 67 -11.71 15.01 -22.85
CA ASP A 67 -12.31 13.80 -22.31
C ASP A 67 -11.34 13.12 -21.31
N PRO A 68 -11.76 12.92 -20.05
CA PRO A 68 -10.97 12.21 -19.04
C PRO A 68 -10.52 10.83 -19.50
N SER A 69 -11.30 10.16 -20.31
CA SER A 69 -10.94 8.82 -20.82
C SER A 69 -9.71 8.86 -21.72
N THR A 70 -9.56 9.92 -22.53
CA THR A 70 -8.37 10.16 -23.35
C THR A 70 -7.14 10.44 -22.48
N LEU A 71 -7.29 11.27 -21.43
CA LEU A 71 -6.20 11.58 -20.52
C LEU A 71 -5.74 10.35 -19.74
N LEU A 72 -6.66 9.54 -19.23
CA LEU A 72 -6.33 8.29 -18.53
C LEU A 72 -5.60 7.31 -19.44
N ARG A 73 -6.10 7.10 -20.69
CA ARG A 73 -5.41 6.27 -21.68
C ARG A 73 -4.02 6.80 -22.00
N SER A 74 -3.87 8.13 -22.07
CA SER A 74 -2.58 8.79 -22.29
C SER A 74 -1.59 8.47 -21.15
N PHE A 75 -1.99 8.58 -19.88
CA PHE A 75 -1.13 8.25 -18.74
C PHE A 75 -0.77 6.76 -18.67
N ILE A 76 -1.74 5.88 -18.88
CA ILE A 76 -1.51 4.42 -18.93
C ILE A 76 -0.50 4.06 -20.01
N LEU A 77 -0.67 4.62 -21.23
CA LEU A 77 0.22 4.36 -22.36
C LEU A 77 1.61 4.98 -22.12
N MET A 78 1.68 6.19 -21.56
CA MET A 78 2.92 6.86 -21.18
C MET A 78 3.81 5.96 -20.32
N GLN A 79 3.25 5.43 -19.22
CA GLN A 79 3.99 4.55 -18.32
C GLN A 79 4.32 3.20 -18.96
N HIS A 80 3.37 2.61 -19.70
CA HIS A 80 3.58 1.34 -20.39
C HIS A 80 4.74 1.40 -21.39
N LEU A 81 4.92 2.54 -22.06
CA LEU A 81 6.02 2.77 -23.01
C LEU A 81 7.27 3.39 -22.37
N ASN A 82 7.33 3.44 -21.02
CA ASN A 82 8.47 3.93 -20.25
C ASN A 82 8.85 5.40 -20.51
N TYR A 83 7.86 6.27 -20.71
CA TYR A 83 8.07 7.71 -20.68
C TYR A 83 7.96 8.23 -19.24
N TYR A 84 9.01 8.88 -18.76
CA TYR A 84 9.12 9.35 -17.37
C TYR A 84 8.93 10.87 -17.22
N SER A 85 8.63 11.57 -18.31
CA SER A 85 8.40 13.01 -18.35
C SER A 85 7.21 13.37 -19.23
N LEU A 86 6.28 14.17 -18.71
CA LEU A 86 5.12 14.64 -19.48
C LEU A 86 5.53 15.50 -20.69
N HIS A 87 6.63 16.23 -20.62
CA HIS A 87 7.13 17.02 -21.75
C HIS A 87 7.60 16.10 -22.89
N ARG A 88 8.43 15.11 -22.59
CA ARG A 88 8.86 14.11 -23.58
C ARG A 88 7.71 13.28 -24.11
N TRP A 89 6.73 12.97 -23.26
CA TRP A 89 5.51 12.27 -23.67
C TRP A 89 4.70 13.11 -24.66
N TYR A 90 4.51 14.41 -24.37
CA TYR A 90 3.82 15.32 -25.28
C TYR A 90 4.55 15.45 -26.64
N GLU A 91 5.87 15.57 -26.66
CA GLU A 91 6.68 15.55 -27.87
C GLU A 91 6.47 14.27 -28.69
N ALA A 92 6.48 13.11 -28.03
CA ALA A 92 6.21 11.83 -28.68
C ALA A 92 4.79 11.79 -29.27
N LEU A 93 3.77 12.17 -28.49
CA LEU A 93 2.38 12.25 -28.95
C LEU A 93 2.21 13.19 -30.16
N SER A 94 2.92 14.32 -30.17
CA SER A 94 2.83 15.32 -31.22
C SER A 94 3.39 14.84 -32.56
N ASN A 95 4.36 13.93 -32.52
CA ASN A 95 5.08 13.45 -33.69
C ASN A 95 4.71 12.03 -34.13
N ASP A 96 3.81 11.35 -33.42
CA ASP A 96 3.54 9.93 -33.64
C ASP A 96 2.02 9.64 -33.75
N LEU A 97 1.54 9.43 -34.97
CA LEU A 97 0.14 9.13 -35.27
C LEU A 97 -0.35 7.83 -34.63
N LEU A 98 0.52 6.84 -34.46
CA LEU A 98 0.17 5.60 -33.80
C LEU A 98 -0.15 5.84 -32.32
N LEU A 99 0.59 6.71 -31.62
CA LEU A 99 0.30 7.07 -30.24
C LEU A 99 -1.02 7.83 -30.12
N GLN A 100 -1.31 8.75 -31.05
CA GLN A 100 -2.57 9.48 -31.11
C GLN A 100 -3.76 8.53 -31.33
N TYR A 101 -3.62 7.61 -32.25
CA TYR A 101 -4.58 6.53 -32.48
C TYR A 101 -4.84 5.73 -31.19
N LEU A 102 -3.78 5.29 -30.49
CA LEU A 102 -3.91 4.49 -29.27
C LEU A 102 -4.59 5.24 -28.14
N ILE A 103 -4.38 6.54 -27.95
CA ILE A 103 -5.11 7.32 -26.93
C ILE A 103 -6.53 7.72 -27.38
N GLY A 104 -6.88 7.48 -28.63
CA GLY A 104 -8.23 7.69 -29.15
C GLY A 104 -8.55 9.12 -29.55
N THR A 105 -7.57 9.93 -29.98
CA THR A 105 -7.83 11.31 -30.41
C THR A 105 -6.74 11.84 -31.35
N SER A 106 -7.14 12.70 -32.28
CA SER A 106 -6.24 13.56 -33.06
C SER A 106 -5.99 14.92 -32.38
N ASN A 107 -6.82 15.29 -31.40
CA ASN A 107 -6.64 16.52 -30.62
C ASN A 107 -5.79 16.22 -29.38
N ILE A 108 -4.49 16.42 -29.52
CA ILE A 108 -3.48 16.01 -28.53
C ILE A 108 -3.63 16.82 -27.24
N PRO A 109 -3.78 16.16 -26.06
CA PRO A 109 -3.78 16.84 -24.77
C PRO A 109 -2.43 17.52 -24.52
N SER A 110 -2.46 18.80 -24.21
CA SER A 110 -1.23 19.54 -23.85
C SER A 110 -0.65 19.07 -22.51
N VAL A 111 0.61 19.43 -22.24
CA VAL A 111 1.24 19.19 -20.93
C VAL A 111 0.41 19.79 -19.80
N SER A 112 -0.10 21.03 -19.99
CA SER A 112 -0.99 21.68 -19.01
C SER A 112 -2.27 20.89 -18.77
N SER A 113 -2.89 20.33 -19.83
CA SER A 113 -4.10 19.51 -19.69
C SER A 113 -3.88 18.27 -18.85
N HIS A 114 -2.72 17.62 -18.97
CA HIS A 114 -2.34 16.50 -18.13
C HIS A 114 -2.16 16.92 -16.65
N TYR A 115 -1.47 18.05 -16.41
CA TYR A 115 -1.34 18.57 -15.04
C TYR A 115 -2.67 19.01 -14.44
N ASP A 116 -3.53 19.67 -15.21
CA ASP A 116 -4.86 20.08 -14.77
C ASP A 116 -5.74 18.88 -14.38
N PHE A 117 -5.60 17.75 -15.09
CA PHE A 117 -6.28 16.51 -14.74
C PHE A 117 -5.81 15.94 -13.41
N ILE A 118 -4.49 15.92 -13.16
CA ILE A 118 -3.94 15.52 -11.86
C ILE A 118 -4.47 16.42 -10.75
N VAL A 119 -4.46 17.75 -10.97
CA VAL A 119 -4.97 18.72 -10.00
C VAL A 119 -6.47 18.52 -9.72
N ARG A 120 -7.27 18.19 -10.71
CA ARG A 120 -8.71 17.89 -10.52
C ARG A 120 -8.92 16.69 -9.62
N LEU A 121 -8.19 15.60 -9.87
CA LEU A 121 -8.30 14.37 -9.07
C LEU A 121 -7.78 14.54 -7.65
N THR A 122 -6.69 15.28 -7.47
CA THR A 122 -6.04 15.42 -6.17
C THR A 122 -6.51 16.64 -5.37
N GLY A 123 -7.16 17.61 -6.02
CA GLY A 123 -7.49 18.90 -5.40
C GLY A 123 -6.25 19.79 -5.09
N VAL A 124 -5.04 19.31 -5.36
CA VAL A 124 -3.80 19.99 -4.98
C VAL A 124 -3.25 20.80 -6.17
N LYS A 125 -3.41 22.11 -6.10
CA LYS A 125 -2.75 23.05 -7.01
C LYS A 125 -1.48 23.56 -6.34
N GLN A 126 -0.34 23.00 -6.72
CA GLN A 126 0.95 23.50 -6.23
C GLN A 126 1.23 24.84 -6.93
N LYS A 127 1.16 25.92 -6.18
CA LYS A 127 1.71 27.19 -6.61
C LYS A 127 3.22 27.16 -6.35
N LEU A 128 4.03 27.32 -7.40
CA LEU A 128 5.49 27.35 -7.30
C LEU A 128 5.99 28.51 -6.44
N ASP A 129 5.15 29.50 -6.18
CA ASP A 129 5.46 30.76 -5.54
C ASP A 129 5.01 30.88 -4.07
N GLU A 130 4.31 29.88 -3.52
CA GLU A 130 3.97 29.91 -2.10
C GLU A 130 5.16 29.42 -1.26
N LEU A 131 5.63 30.30 -0.38
CA LEU A 131 6.56 29.97 0.69
C LEU A 131 5.82 29.11 1.71
N HIS A 132 6.06 27.82 1.70
CA HIS A 132 5.60 26.97 2.77
C HIS A 132 6.71 26.88 3.81
N PRO A 133 6.53 27.43 5.04
CA PRO A 133 7.38 27.06 6.14
C PRO A 133 7.29 25.55 6.25
N LYS A 134 8.43 24.88 6.22
CA LYS A 134 8.47 23.46 6.47
C LYS A 134 8.07 23.26 7.93
N ASP A 135 6.86 22.77 8.17
CA ASP A 135 6.51 22.26 9.47
C ASP A 135 7.36 20.99 9.70
N TYR A 136 8.59 21.26 10.16
CA TYR A 136 9.38 20.18 10.69
C TYR A 136 8.61 19.63 11.87
N TYR A 137 8.19 18.37 11.77
CA TYR A 137 7.84 17.62 12.95
C TYR A 137 9.09 17.61 13.84
N LYS A 138 9.19 18.60 14.74
CA LYS A 138 10.22 18.60 15.77
C LYS A 138 9.89 17.42 16.65
N LYS A 139 10.62 16.30 16.43
CA LYS A 139 10.61 15.25 17.46
C LYS A 139 10.89 15.95 18.78
N PRO A 140 10.02 15.78 19.79
CA PRO A 140 10.31 16.33 21.09
C PRO A 140 11.73 15.92 21.47
N PRO A 141 12.53 16.77 22.10
CA PRO A 141 13.89 16.44 22.47
C PRO A 141 13.85 15.10 23.19
N LYS A 142 14.66 14.13 22.75
CA LYS A 142 14.80 12.86 23.44
C LYS A 142 15.35 13.16 24.83
N GLU A 143 14.49 13.28 25.81
CA GLU A 143 14.93 13.26 27.19
C GLU A 143 15.61 11.90 27.41
N LYS A 144 16.88 11.93 27.81
CA LYS A 144 17.57 10.71 28.19
C LYS A 144 16.86 10.20 29.45
N PRO A 145 16.22 9.01 29.39
CA PRO A 145 15.53 8.49 30.56
C PRO A 145 16.52 8.34 31.72
N LYS A 146 16.11 8.67 32.89
CA LYS A 146 16.88 8.36 34.12
C LYS A 146 17.02 6.84 34.20
N ARG A 147 18.10 6.35 34.80
CA ARG A 147 18.56 4.94 34.82
C ARG A 147 17.47 3.89 35.12
N ASN A 148 16.31 4.26 35.63
CA ASN A 148 15.17 3.39 35.99
C ASN A 148 13.85 3.79 35.34
N GLU A 149 13.82 4.71 34.38
CA GLU A 149 12.61 5.11 33.69
C GLU A 149 12.44 4.30 32.41
N LYS A 150 11.24 3.72 32.19
CA LYS A 150 10.89 3.11 30.94
C LYS A 150 10.85 4.19 29.84
N LEU A 151 11.55 3.96 28.74
CA LEU A 151 11.45 4.81 27.55
C LEU A 151 9.98 4.90 27.11
N ILE A 152 9.46 6.12 26.99
CA ILE A 152 8.16 6.34 26.38
C ILE A 152 8.26 5.89 24.91
N ASN A 153 7.50 4.88 24.56
CA ASN A 153 7.43 4.41 23.18
C ASN A 153 6.46 5.30 22.39
N TYR A 154 6.95 6.43 21.88
CA TYR A 154 6.14 7.37 21.09
C TYR A 154 5.45 6.72 19.89
N SER A 155 6.10 5.76 19.23
CA SER A 155 5.48 5.04 18.10
C SER A 155 4.32 4.15 18.58
N HIS A 156 4.35 3.63 19.80
CA HIS A 156 3.23 2.91 20.41
C HIS A 156 2.07 3.84 20.74
N THR A 157 2.36 5.02 21.26
CA THR A 157 1.33 6.03 21.58
C THR A 157 0.63 6.51 20.32
N ASP A 158 1.40 6.82 19.27
CA ASP A 158 0.85 7.27 17.97
C ASP A 158 0.03 6.15 17.30
N THR A 159 0.52 4.89 17.34
CA THR A 159 -0.24 3.75 16.80
C THR A 159 -1.51 3.48 17.60
N TYR A 160 -1.48 3.65 18.91
CA TYR A 160 -2.66 3.51 19.77
C TYR A 160 -3.69 4.59 19.46
N TYR A 161 -3.26 5.83 19.27
CA TYR A 161 -4.14 6.92 18.85
C TYR A 161 -4.83 6.62 17.51
N LEU A 162 -4.10 6.10 16.53
CA LEU A 162 -4.69 5.71 15.23
C LEU A 162 -5.63 4.52 15.37
N TYR A 163 -5.30 3.53 16.23
CA TYR A 163 -6.20 2.43 16.55
C TYR A 163 -7.52 2.95 17.11
N GLU A 164 -7.48 3.81 18.14
CA GLU A 164 -8.67 4.41 18.75
C GLU A 164 -9.47 5.24 17.74
N LYS A 165 -8.79 5.96 16.84
CA LYS A 165 -9.43 6.77 15.80
C LYS A 165 -10.18 5.92 14.78
N TYR A 166 -9.64 4.78 14.37
CA TYR A 166 -10.15 4.00 13.24
C TYR A 166 -10.84 2.68 13.62
N LYS A 167 -10.80 2.25 14.88
CA LYS A 167 -11.40 0.97 15.29
C LYS A 167 -12.90 0.86 14.99
N ASP A 168 -13.65 1.95 15.25
CA ASP A 168 -15.12 2.00 15.08
C ASP A 168 -15.55 2.93 13.95
N SER A 169 -14.61 3.48 13.19
CA SER A 169 -14.89 4.49 12.18
C SER A 169 -14.71 3.94 10.78
N ALA A 170 -15.79 3.90 10.03
CA ALA A 170 -15.75 3.73 8.58
C ALA A 170 -15.33 5.03 7.86
N SER A 171 -15.19 6.18 8.57
CA SER A 171 -14.86 7.45 7.94
C SER A 171 -13.35 7.71 8.04
N CYS A 172 -12.69 7.61 6.92
CA CYS A 172 -11.37 8.18 6.71
C CYS A 172 -11.48 9.70 6.47
N ASP A 173 -10.40 10.42 6.73
CA ASP A 173 -10.31 11.84 6.38
C ASP A 173 -10.48 11.99 4.84
N ASN A 174 -11.70 12.23 4.39
CA ASN A 174 -12.04 12.42 2.97
C ASN A 174 -11.35 13.65 2.36
N ASP A 175 -10.78 14.52 3.19
CA ASP A 175 -10.01 15.70 2.79
C ASP A 175 -8.62 15.38 2.25
N ARG A 176 -8.20 14.12 2.27
CA ARG A 176 -6.89 13.74 1.73
C ARG A 176 -6.90 13.85 0.20
N TYR A 177 -5.88 14.49 -0.34
CA TYR A 177 -5.64 14.61 -1.78
C TYR A 177 -5.62 13.26 -2.52
N SER A 178 -5.46 12.15 -1.82
CA SER A 178 -5.44 10.80 -2.39
C SER A 178 -6.82 10.18 -2.58
N TYR A 179 -7.90 10.68 -1.94
CA TYR A 179 -9.20 10.01 -1.90
C TYR A 179 -9.79 9.72 -3.29
N ASN A 180 -9.90 10.75 -4.15
CA ASN A 180 -10.45 10.56 -5.49
C ASN A 180 -9.56 9.67 -6.37
N VAL A 181 -8.24 9.74 -6.17
CA VAL A 181 -7.28 8.92 -6.93
C VAL A 181 -7.41 7.45 -6.51
N GLN A 182 -7.58 7.19 -5.21
CA GLN A 182 -7.86 5.85 -4.68
C GLN A 182 -9.21 5.32 -5.15
N SER A 183 -10.26 6.14 -5.12
CA SER A 183 -11.58 5.78 -5.63
C SER A 183 -11.52 5.43 -7.11
N LEU A 184 -10.75 6.18 -7.90
CA LEU A 184 -10.50 5.88 -9.32
C LEU A 184 -9.81 4.51 -9.48
N PHE A 185 -8.77 4.23 -8.67
CA PHE A 185 -8.08 2.95 -8.68
C PHE A 185 -9.02 1.79 -8.36
N ASN A 186 -9.82 1.95 -7.31
CA ASN A 186 -10.77 0.94 -6.89
C ASN A 186 -11.77 0.61 -8.01
N GLN A 187 -12.38 1.65 -8.62
CA GLN A 187 -13.38 1.49 -9.66
C GLN A 187 -12.81 0.95 -10.99
N LEU A 188 -11.58 1.34 -11.37
CA LEU A 188 -11.00 0.94 -12.66
C LEU A 188 -10.19 -0.34 -12.61
N ALA A 189 -9.76 -0.80 -11.44
CA ALA A 189 -8.82 -1.91 -11.32
C ALA A 189 -9.21 -2.94 -10.25
N VAL A 190 -9.44 -2.53 -9.01
CA VAL A 190 -9.64 -3.48 -7.89
C VAL A 190 -10.99 -4.19 -8.02
N ILE A 191 -12.10 -3.45 -8.09
CA ILE A 191 -13.45 -4.02 -8.26
C ILE A 191 -13.53 -4.90 -9.52
N PRO A 192 -13.10 -4.45 -10.72
CA PRO A 192 -13.11 -5.32 -11.88
C PRO A 192 -12.24 -6.59 -11.74
N SER A 193 -11.18 -6.55 -10.95
CA SER A 193 -10.39 -7.74 -10.65
C SER A 193 -11.07 -8.69 -9.67
N MET A 194 -11.86 -8.17 -8.71
CA MET A 194 -12.74 -8.97 -7.86
C MET A 194 -13.83 -9.66 -8.70
N ASP A 195 -14.50 -8.92 -9.58
CA ASP A 195 -15.54 -9.45 -10.48
C ASP A 195 -15.02 -10.55 -11.40
N LYS A 196 -13.75 -10.49 -11.79
CA LYS A 196 -13.06 -11.52 -12.57
C LYS A 196 -12.57 -12.72 -11.75
N GLY A 197 -12.77 -12.72 -10.43
CA GLY A 197 -12.26 -13.75 -9.54
C GLY A 197 -10.73 -13.79 -9.45
N LEU A 198 -10.05 -12.68 -9.76
CA LEU A 198 -8.59 -12.57 -9.63
C LEU A 198 -8.17 -12.26 -8.21
N ILE A 199 -9.05 -11.61 -7.44
CA ILE A 199 -8.94 -11.38 -6.00
C ILE A 199 -9.95 -12.32 -5.33
N ASP A 200 -9.43 -13.35 -4.66
CA ASP A 200 -10.24 -14.35 -3.97
C ASP A 200 -10.66 -13.86 -2.59
N ASN A 201 -11.93 -13.55 -2.43
CA ASN A 201 -12.48 -13.05 -1.17
C ASN A 201 -12.72 -14.12 -0.10
N GLU A 202 -12.84 -15.41 -0.47
CA GLU A 202 -13.12 -16.48 0.50
C GLU A 202 -11.91 -16.80 1.39
N SER A 203 -10.72 -16.69 0.82
CA SER A 203 -9.46 -16.99 1.53
C SER A 203 -8.44 -15.86 1.46
N LEU A 204 -8.90 -14.63 1.30
CA LEU A 204 -8.08 -13.47 1.03
C LEU A 204 -7.01 -13.25 2.11
N VAL A 205 -5.78 -13.17 1.64
CA VAL A 205 -4.62 -12.76 2.43
C VAL A 205 -4.11 -11.45 1.87
N LEU A 206 -4.17 -10.40 2.67
CA LEU A 206 -3.56 -9.12 2.33
C LEU A 206 -2.17 -9.01 2.95
N SER A 207 -1.31 -8.30 2.26
CA SER A 207 0.04 -7.99 2.77
C SER A 207 0.30 -6.50 2.58
N GLY A 208 0.89 -5.86 3.58
CA GLY A 208 1.25 -4.45 3.54
C GLY A 208 2.75 -4.27 3.74
N ASP A 209 3.35 -3.35 2.98
CA ASP A 209 4.79 -3.05 3.08
C ASP A 209 5.10 -1.66 2.54
N GLY A 210 6.11 -1.01 3.15
CA GLY A 210 6.61 0.28 2.76
C GLY A 210 7.94 0.19 2.01
N SER A 211 8.17 1.07 1.05
CA SER A 211 9.44 1.24 0.35
C SER A 211 9.83 2.71 0.28
N SER A 212 11.13 2.98 0.33
CA SER A 212 11.67 4.33 0.18
C SER A 212 11.41 4.88 -1.23
N LEU A 213 10.92 6.11 -1.32
CA LEU A 213 10.71 6.81 -2.58
C LEU A 213 11.49 8.12 -2.55
N HIS A 214 12.69 8.07 -3.11
CA HIS A 214 13.60 9.20 -3.18
C HIS A 214 13.12 10.24 -4.18
N ILE A 215 13.30 11.52 -3.87
CA ILE A 215 13.00 12.63 -4.79
C ILE A 215 14.24 13.47 -5.08
N HIS A 216 14.28 14.01 -6.29
CA HIS A 216 15.35 14.92 -6.72
C HIS A 216 15.04 16.37 -6.29
N ALA A 217 15.16 16.64 -4.98
CA ALA A 217 14.94 17.97 -4.42
C ALA A 217 15.99 18.28 -3.33
N SER A 218 16.29 19.56 -3.14
CA SER A 218 17.19 19.97 -2.06
C SER A 218 16.50 19.87 -0.70
N LYS A 219 17.14 19.22 0.26
CA LYS A 219 16.69 19.15 1.65
C LYS A 219 16.87 20.45 2.42
N PHE A 220 17.66 21.38 1.90
CA PHE A 220 18.00 22.65 2.57
C PHE A 220 17.12 23.81 2.14
N GLY A 221 16.34 23.65 1.07
CA GLY A 221 15.59 24.74 0.46
C GLY A 221 16.47 25.80 -0.18
N HIS A 222 15.83 26.85 -0.71
CA HIS A 222 16.48 28.03 -1.25
C HIS A 222 16.15 29.23 -0.37
N LYS A 223 17.17 29.98 0.04
CA LYS A 223 17.00 31.19 0.81
C LYS A 223 16.39 32.28 -0.08
N VAL A 224 15.30 32.85 0.36
CA VAL A 224 14.65 34.00 -0.31
C VAL A 224 14.83 35.23 0.57
N LYS A 225 15.27 36.32 -0.02
CA LYS A 225 15.29 37.63 0.64
C LYS A 225 13.97 38.30 0.37
N GLU A 226 13.12 38.45 1.36
CA GLU A 226 11.92 39.27 1.31
C GLU A 226 12.08 40.42 2.31
N GLY A 227 12.21 41.67 1.79
CA GLY A 227 12.20 42.89 2.59
C GLY A 227 13.42 43.12 3.48
N GLU A 228 13.30 44.16 4.34
CA GLU A 228 14.32 44.56 5.32
C GLU A 228 14.34 43.68 6.61
N ASP A 229 13.39 42.72 6.75
CA ASP A 229 13.31 41.86 7.89
C ASP A 229 14.37 40.77 7.85
N THR A 230 15.08 40.60 8.98
CA THR A 230 16.28 39.75 9.12
C THR A 230 16.05 38.26 9.15
N ASP A 231 14.82 37.79 9.09
CA ASP A 231 14.50 36.35 9.16
C ASP A 231 14.67 35.70 7.78
N ASN A 232 15.59 34.74 7.72
CA ASN A 232 15.84 33.98 6.50
C ASN A 232 14.67 33.07 6.19
N ILE A 233 13.89 33.38 5.16
CA ILE A 233 12.81 32.56 4.65
C ILE A 233 13.41 31.56 3.65
N TYR A 234 13.08 30.25 3.82
CA TYR A 234 13.55 29.21 2.92
C TYR A 234 12.39 28.68 2.08
N ARG A 235 12.60 28.57 0.78
CA ARG A 235 11.66 28.01 -0.19
C ARG A 235 12.08 26.57 -0.51
N PHE A 236 11.13 25.64 -0.44
CA PHE A 236 11.35 24.24 -0.73
C PHE A 236 10.61 23.83 -2.01
N SER A 237 11.27 23.10 -2.89
CA SER A 237 10.66 22.54 -4.11
C SER A 237 9.77 21.33 -3.84
N ALA A 238 9.85 20.75 -2.65
CA ALA A 238 9.02 19.64 -2.16
C ALA A 238 8.72 19.88 -0.67
N PRO A 239 7.81 20.81 -0.34
CA PRO A 239 7.54 21.19 1.05
C PRO A 239 6.86 20.07 1.85
N ASP A 240 6.11 19.19 1.18
CA ASP A 240 5.39 18.06 1.73
C ASP A 240 6.25 16.78 1.87
N ALA A 241 7.47 16.75 1.33
CA ALA A 241 8.43 15.67 1.52
C ALA A 241 9.18 15.79 2.85
N ASP A 242 9.71 14.67 3.35
CA ASP A 242 10.50 14.66 4.58
C ASP A 242 11.73 13.75 4.48
N ILE A 243 12.57 13.77 5.53
CA ILE A 243 13.77 12.94 5.61
C ILE A 243 13.42 11.60 6.25
N GLY A 244 13.71 10.51 5.53
CA GLY A 244 13.61 9.13 5.98
C GLY A 244 14.98 8.43 6.00
N TRP A 245 14.97 7.19 6.48
CA TRP A 245 16.10 6.28 6.43
C TRP A 245 15.81 5.16 5.45
N ASP A 246 16.66 5.00 4.47
CA ASP A 246 16.63 3.87 3.53
C ASP A 246 17.53 2.75 4.07
N SER A 247 16.91 1.63 4.45
CA SER A 247 17.64 0.49 5.04
C SER A 247 18.46 -0.29 4.01
N ASP A 248 18.06 -0.26 2.75
CA ASP A 248 18.71 -1.02 1.68
C ASP A 248 19.98 -0.30 1.20
N LEU A 249 19.93 1.03 1.16
CA LEU A 249 21.06 1.88 0.79
C LEU A 249 21.84 2.41 2.00
N GLU A 250 21.39 2.10 3.23
CA GLU A 250 21.98 2.57 4.49
C GLU A 250 22.22 4.09 4.53
N CYS A 251 21.27 4.89 4.02
CA CYS A 251 21.41 6.33 3.93
C CYS A 251 20.13 7.10 4.29
N PHE A 252 20.32 8.37 4.69
CA PHE A 252 19.21 9.29 4.81
C PHE A 252 18.82 9.85 3.44
N TYR A 253 17.53 9.84 3.14
CA TYR A 253 16.99 10.39 1.90
C TYR A 253 15.91 11.45 2.16
N LEU A 254 15.71 12.34 1.21
CA LEU A 254 14.56 13.22 1.16
C LEU A 254 13.52 12.60 0.22
N GLY A 255 12.28 12.47 0.69
CA GLY A 255 11.25 11.86 -0.14
C GLY A 255 10.01 11.46 0.60
N TYR A 256 9.46 10.35 0.14
CA TYR A 256 8.23 9.76 0.64
C TYR A 256 8.44 8.27 0.95
N THR A 257 7.52 7.68 1.69
CA THR A 257 7.34 6.25 1.77
C THR A 257 6.21 5.86 0.81
N PHE A 258 6.51 5.01 -0.16
CA PHE A 258 5.53 4.31 -0.96
C PHE A 258 5.05 3.12 -0.16
N TYR A 259 3.77 3.08 0.20
CA TYR A 259 3.18 1.97 0.93
C TYR A 259 2.12 1.30 0.08
N ASN A 260 2.23 0.00 -0.13
CA ASN A 260 1.22 -0.75 -0.84
C ASN A 260 0.62 -1.86 0.01
N VAL A 261 -0.66 -2.15 -0.23
CA VAL A 261 -1.35 -3.34 0.21
C VAL A 261 -1.64 -4.18 -1.03
N SER A 262 -1.21 -5.43 -1.00
CA SER A 262 -1.38 -6.35 -2.13
C SER A 262 -1.93 -7.70 -1.68
N CYS A 263 -2.47 -8.44 -2.63
CA CYS A 263 -2.87 -9.83 -2.47
C CYS A 263 -2.12 -10.74 -3.44
N HIS A 264 -2.01 -12.00 -3.08
CA HIS A 264 -1.49 -13.06 -3.93
C HIS A 264 -2.56 -14.10 -4.18
N ASN A 265 -2.94 -14.31 -5.43
CA ASN A 265 -3.77 -15.43 -5.84
C ASN A 265 -2.87 -16.63 -6.15
N LYS A 266 -2.90 -17.62 -5.26
CA LYS A 266 -2.02 -18.78 -5.34
C LYS A 266 -2.33 -19.69 -6.54
N GLU A 267 -3.60 -19.84 -6.89
CA GLU A 267 -4.04 -20.74 -7.97
C GLU A 267 -3.55 -20.23 -9.33
N ARG A 268 -3.61 -18.91 -9.52
CA ARG A 268 -3.22 -18.26 -10.78
C ARG A 268 -1.79 -17.73 -10.76
N SER A 269 -1.10 -17.80 -9.61
CA SER A 269 0.27 -17.25 -9.41
C SER A 269 0.38 -15.78 -9.83
N ILE A 270 -0.57 -14.96 -9.38
CA ILE A 270 -0.62 -13.52 -9.69
C ILE A 270 -0.62 -12.69 -8.41
N ASP A 271 -0.02 -11.50 -8.50
CA ASP A 271 -0.01 -10.50 -7.46
C ASP A 271 -0.73 -9.25 -7.94
N LEU A 272 -1.60 -8.69 -7.11
CA LEU A 272 -2.35 -7.48 -7.42
C LEU A 272 -2.28 -6.48 -6.26
N PRO A 273 -1.94 -5.21 -6.52
CA PRO A 273 -2.07 -4.16 -5.52
C PRO A 273 -3.56 -3.84 -5.33
N VAL A 274 -4.03 -3.76 -4.09
CA VAL A 274 -5.42 -3.40 -3.77
C VAL A 274 -5.53 -2.01 -3.16
N PHE A 275 -4.41 -1.48 -2.66
CA PHE A 275 -4.32 -0.12 -2.13
C PHE A 275 -2.88 0.39 -2.22
N ILE A 276 -2.72 1.67 -2.53
CA ILE A 276 -1.41 2.33 -2.62
C ILE A 276 -1.51 3.66 -1.89
N SER A 277 -0.57 3.96 -0.99
CA SER A 277 -0.46 5.29 -0.40
C SER A 277 0.95 5.86 -0.50
N ILE A 278 1.02 7.17 -0.40
CA ILE A 278 2.26 7.93 -0.34
C ILE A 278 2.24 8.75 0.94
N GLU A 279 3.21 8.50 1.79
CA GLU A 279 3.35 9.18 3.07
C GLU A 279 4.71 9.89 3.16
N LYS A 280 4.87 10.83 4.09
CA LYS A 280 6.18 11.46 4.33
C LYS A 280 7.21 10.41 4.73
N ALA A 281 8.43 10.50 4.21
CA ALA A 281 9.51 9.53 4.52
C ALA A 281 9.82 9.38 6.01
N SER A 282 9.51 10.39 6.83
CA SER A 282 9.65 10.34 8.29
C SER A 282 8.58 9.49 9.00
N ARG A 283 7.50 9.09 8.30
CA ARG A 283 6.40 8.34 8.89
C ARG A 283 6.75 6.86 8.95
N ASN A 284 6.56 6.28 10.13
CA ASN A 284 6.82 4.86 10.37
C ASN A 284 5.76 3.98 9.70
N ASP A 285 6.13 2.82 9.15
CA ASP A 285 5.24 1.86 8.50
C ASP A 285 4.13 1.35 9.43
N ALA A 286 4.41 1.23 10.73
CA ALA A 286 3.39 0.88 11.72
C ALA A 286 2.22 1.88 11.77
N LEU A 287 2.50 3.18 11.61
CA LEU A 287 1.46 4.21 11.54
C LEU A 287 0.75 4.19 10.19
N THR A 288 1.51 4.01 9.12
CA THR A 288 1.00 3.96 7.75
C THR A 288 0.08 2.77 7.56
N SER A 289 0.41 1.60 8.14
CA SER A 289 -0.39 0.38 7.99
C SER A 289 -1.83 0.58 8.48
N ILE A 290 -2.04 1.08 9.71
CA ILE A 290 -3.40 1.28 10.24
C ILE A 290 -4.21 2.23 9.35
N SER A 291 -3.63 3.38 8.96
CA SER A 291 -4.33 4.35 8.13
C SER A 291 -4.60 3.83 6.71
N ALA A 292 -3.69 3.06 6.14
CA ALA A 292 -3.85 2.47 4.81
C ALA A 292 -4.96 1.41 4.79
N PHE A 293 -4.97 0.50 5.77
CA PHE A 293 -6.01 -0.52 5.86
C PHE A 293 -7.38 0.08 6.21
N ALA A 294 -7.45 1.11 7.05
CA ALA A 294 -8.70 1.81 7.34
C ALA A 294 -9.29 2.45 6.08
N GLN A 295 -8.48 3.13 5.27
CA GLN A 295 -8.92 3.71 4.00
C GLN A 295 -9.30 2.64 2.98
N LEU A 296 -8.56 1.54 2.90
CA LEU A 296 -8.89 0.42 2.03
C LEU A 296 -10.27 -0.14 2.33
N PHE A 297 -10.58 -0.40 3.61
CA PHE A 297 -11.87 -0.99 4.01
C PHE A 297 -13.03 0.00 3.86
N GLU A 298 -12.80 1.30 4.02
CA GLU A 298 -13.80 2.31 3.72
C GLU A 298 -14.16 2.35 2.23
N LEU A 299 -13.13 2.35 1.36
CA LEU A 299 -13.32 2.41 -0.10
C LEU A 299 -13.86 1.11 -0.69
N ASN A 300 -13.66 -0.01 -0.01
CA ASN A 300 -13.96 -1.34 -0.53
C ASN A 300 -14.55 -2.24 0.57
N GLN A 301 -15.82 -1.99 0.87
CA GLN A 301 -16.56 -2.69 1.93
C GLN A 301 -16.79 -4.18 1.63
N ASP A 302 -16.70 -4.57 0.36
CA ASP A 302 -16.85 -5.98 -0.07
C ASP A 302 -15.54 -6.78 0.06
N LEU A 303 -14.45 -6.14 0.48
CA LEU A 303 -13.16 -6.79 0.65
C LEU A 303 -13.02 -7.36 2.07
N HIS A 304 -13.09 -8.67 2.21
CA HIS A 304 -13.09 -9.36 3.51
C HIS A 304 -11.84 -10.23 3.70
N PRO A 305 -10.67 -9.65 4.04
CA PRO A 305 -9.48 -10.45 4.25
C PRO A 305 -9.60 -11.30 5.52
N LYS A 306 -9.22 -12.56 5.41
CA LYS A 306 -9.09 -13.48 6.54
C LYS A 306 -7.79 -13.28 7.30
N TYR A 307 -6.73 -12.93 6.58
CA TYR A 307 -5.38 -12.76 7.11
C TYR A 307 -4.74 -11.49 6.60
N VAL A 308 -3.91 -10.88 7.45
CA VAL A 308 -3.00 -9.80 7.06
C VAL A 308 -1.58 -10.18 7.44
N CYS A 309 -0.64 -10.05 6.50
CA CYS A 309 0.78 -10.32 6.69
C CYS A 309 1.58 -9.02 6.68
N LEU A 310 2.27 -8.71 7.77
CA LEU A 310 3.10 -7.51 7.90
C LEU A 310 4.51 -7.88 8.40
N ASP A 311 5.45 -7.00 8.17
CA ASP A 311 6.82 -7.16 8.63
C ASP A 311 6.99 -6.83 10.13
N SER A 312 8.20 -6.98 10.62
CA SER A 312 8.55 -6.74 12.04
C SER A 312 8.54 -5.24 12.42
N ALA A 313 8.53 -4.30 11.48
CA ALA A 313 8.35 -2.88 11.78
C ALA A 313 6.94 -2.61 12.31
N SER A 314 5.97 -3.42 11.90
CA SER A 314 4.57 -3.38 12.31
C SER A 314 4.27 -4.15 13.61
N ASP A 315 5.27 -4.74 14.30
CA ASP A 315 5.09 -5.46 15.56
C ASP A 315 4.75 -4.50 16.72
N SER A 316 3.49 -4.06 16.76
CA SER A 316 2.95 -3.15 17.76
C SER A 316 1.57 -3.62 18.22
N LEU A 317 1.33 -3.65 19.53
CA LEU A 317 0.08 -4.16 20.11
C LEU A 317 -1.18 -3.51 19.52
N PRO A 318 -1.25 -2.18 19.30
CA PRO A 318 -2.42 -1.56 18.69
C PRO A 318 -2.71 -2.05 17.27
N ILE A 319 -1.70 -2.48 16.50
CA ILE A 319 -1.90 -3.05 15.17
C ILE A 319 -2.59 -4.41 15.26
N TYR A 320 -2.14 -5.28 16.18
CA TYR A 320 -2.85 -6.54 16.44
C TYR A 320 -4.29 -6.32 16.89
N GLN A 321 -4.51 -5.33 17.78
CA GLN A 321 -5.84 -4.98 18.26
C GLN A 321 -6.74 -4.48 17.13
N TYR A 322 -6.21 -3.63 16.24
CA TYR A 322 -6.94 -3.10 15.10
C TYR A 322 -7.45 -4.22 14.17
N PHE A 323 -6.58 -5.14 13.77
CA PHE A 323 -6.97 -6.23 12.89
C PHE A 323 -7.92 -7.22 13.57
N LYS A 324 -7.70 -7.57 14.84
CA LYS A 324 -8.61 -8.43 15.60
C LYS A 324 -9.99 -7.81 15.77
N HIS A 325 -10.06 -6.50 16.02
CA HIS A 325 -11.34 -5.76 16.10
C HIS A 325 -12.13 -5.88 14.78
N ASN A 326 -11.42 -5.87 13.66
CA ASN A 326 -12.01 -6.06 12.32
C ASN A 326 -12.13 -7.55 11.93
N HIS A 327 -12.04 -8.49 12.86
CA HIS A 327 -12.14 -9.94 12.65
C HIS A 327 -11.09 -10.53 11.70
N ILE A 328 -9.94 -9.88 11.56
CA ILE A 328 -8.83 -10.28 10.71
C ILE A 328 -7.71 -10.86 11.59
N ILE A 329 -7.09 -11.96 11.15
CA ILE A 329 -5.97 -12.58 11.86
C ILE A 329 -4.66 -11.97 11.36
N PRO A 330 -3.96 -11.15 12.19
CA PRO A 330 -2.69 -10.56 11.80
C PRO A 330 -1.52 -11.54 11.98
N LEU A 331 -0.78 -11.79 10.90
CA LEU A 331 0.49 -12.52 10.92
C LEU A 331 1.61 -11.49 10.76
N ILE A 332 2.20 -11.09 11.87
CA ILE A 332 3.26 -10.07 11.91
C ILE A 332 4.54 -10.76 12.40
N ASP A 333 5.67 -10.52 11.71
CA ASP A 333 6.96 -10.99 12.23
C ASP A 333 7.34 -10.22 13.48
N ARG A 334 7.91 -10.91 14.48
CA ARG A 334 8.18 -10.30 15.78
C ARG A 334 9.50 -9.54 15.77
N ASN A 335 9.46 -8.31 16.29
CA ASN A 335 10.66 -7.50 16.43
C ASN A 335 11.53 -7.99 17.59
N LYS A 336 12.67 -8.60 17.28
CA LYS A 336 13.62 -9.15 18.26
C LYS A 336 14.17 -8.12 19.26
N ARG A 337 14.18 -6.83 18.90
CA ARG A 337 14.68 -5.75 19.75
C ARG A 337 13.68 -5.34 20.86
N ARG A 338 12.44 -5.80 20.78
CA ARG A 338 11.35 -5.49 21.75
C ARG A 338 11.10 -6.63 22.73
N HIS A 339 12.08 -7.49 22.99
CA HIS A 339 11.93 -8.54 24.01
C HIS A 339 11.74 -7.88 25.38
N VAL A 340 10.52 -7.97 25.89
CA VAL A 340 10.27 -7.83 27.31
C VAL A 340 10.68 -9.17 27.94
N ASP A 341 11.59 -9.13 28.92
CA ASP A 341 11.80 -10.28 29.82
C ASP A 341 10.47 -10.54 30.51
N LEU A 342 9.74 -11.52 30.00
CA LEU A 342 8.47 -11.92 30.58
C LEU A 342 8.74 -12.49 31.97
N ASP A 343 7.98 -12.00 32.90
CA ASP A 343 8.04 -12.31 34.32
C ASP A 343 8.20 -13.83 34.54
N LYS A 344 9.37 -14.25 35.00
CA LYS A 344 9.68 -15.66 35.34
C LYS A 344 9.08 -16.03 36.67
N THR A 345 7.81 -15.72 36.89
CA THR A 345 7.12 -16.09 38.11
C THR A 345 6.99 -17.62 38.23
N ASN A 346 7.57 -18.18 39.26
CA ASN A 346 7.52 -19.60 39.56
C ASN A 346 8.12 -20.57 38.50
N GLY A 347 9.12 -20.15 37.71
CA GLY A 347 9.79 -20.98 36.70
C GLY A 347 8.96 -21.23 35.46
N GLU A 348 7.80 -20.62 35.31
CA GLU A 348 6.98 -20.64 34.10
C GLU A 348 7.04 -19.27 33.43
N TYR A 349 7.23 -19.26 32.11
CA TYR A 349 7.25 -18.01 31.32
C TYR A 349 6.72 -18.24 29.92
N ILE A 350 6.40 -17.18 29.22
CA ILE A 350 6.09 -17.21 27.78
C ILE A 350 7.35 -16.79 27.04
N ASN A 351 7.83 -17.61 26.12
CA ASN A 351 9.04 -17.30 25.35
C ASN A 351 8.77 -16.22 24.27
N ALA A 352 9.81 -15.80 23.60
CA ALA A 352 9.74 -14.80 22.51
C ALA A 352 8.77 -15.19 21.39
N ASP A 353 8.54 -16.47 21.17
CA ASP A 353 7.60 -16.99 20.16
C ASP A 353 6.14 -17.00 20.69
N GLY A 354 5.88 -16.56 21.92
CA GLY A 354 4.56 -16.58 22.55
C GLY A 354 4.13 -17.96 23.01
N ILE A 355 5.07 -18.90 23.13
CA ILE A 355 4.82 -20.26 23.58
C ILE A 355 5.12 -20.34 25.08
N PRO A 356 4.18 -20.80 25.91
CA PRO A 356 4.46 -21.05 27.33
C PRO A 356 5.56 -22.11 27.50
N VAL A 357 6.46 -21.85 28.42
CA VAL A 357 7.51 -22.75 28.86
C VAL A 357 7.19 -23.20 30.28
N CYS A 358 7.22 -24.50 30.53
CA CYS A 358 6.88 -25.07 31.83
C CYS A 358 8.05 -25.00 32.82
N LYS A 359 7.82 -25.40 34.08
CA LYS A 359 8.85 -25.40 35.14
C LYS A 359 10.09 -26.25 34.82
N ALA A 360 9.96 -27.25 33.98
CA ALA A 360 11.07 -28.06 33.49
C ALA A 360 11.78 -27.44 32.27
N ASN A 361 11.53 -26.18 31.97
CA ASN A 361 12.08 -25.45 30.82
C ASN A 361 11.71 -26.05 29.46
N GLU A 362 10.61 -26.84 29.40
CA GLU A 362 10.10 -27.45 28.17
C GLU A 362 9.03 -26.56 27.52
N LYS A 363 9.09 -26.39 26.18
CA LYS A 363 8.07 -25.66 25.42
C LYS A 363 6.78 -26.46 25.42
N MET A 364 5.68 -25.84 25.87
CA MET A 364 4.37 -26.47 25.83
C MET A 364 3.83 -26.53 24.37
N ILE A 365 3.02 -27.54 24.12
CA ILE A 365 2.50 -27.81 22.76
C ILE A 365 1.14 -27.13 22.61
N PHE A 366 0.99 -26.36 21.54
CA PHE A 366 -0.30 -25.76 21.19
C PHE A 366 -1.35 -26.84 20.94
N TYR A 367 -2.49 -26.75 21.61
CA TYR A 367 -3.57 -27.73 21.55
C TYR A 367 -4.82 -27.22 20.84
N GLY A 368 -4.98 -25.90 20.75
CA GLY A 368 -6.11 -25.26 20.07
C GLY A 368 -6.35 -23.83 20.55
N TYR A 369 -7.26 -23.16 19.88
CA TYR A 369 -7.71 -21.81 20.21
C TYR A 369 -9.22 -21.83 20.48
N ASP A 370 -9.61 -21.30 21.62
CA ASP A 370 -10.99 -21.15 22.06
C ASP A 370 -11.48 -19.76 21.61
N ILE A 371 -12.28 -19.75 20.53
CA ILE A 371 -12.78 -18.49 19.93
C ILE A 371 -13.70 -17.75 20.90
N GLN A 372 -14.56 -18.46 21.64
CA GLN A 372 -15.51 -17.80 22.55
C GLN A 372 -14.82 -17.11 23.73
N ARG A 373 -13.71 -17.68 24.19
CA ARG A 373 -12.94 -17.16 25.31
C ARG A 373 -11.68 -16.41 24.89
N CYS A 374 -11.48 -16.23 23.59
CA CYS A 374 -10.33 -15.54 22.99
C CYS A 374 -9.00 -15.96 23.63
N ARG A 375 -8.71 -17.27 23.66
CA ARG A 375 -7.51 -17.79 24.30
C ARG A 375 -6.93 -19.02 23.62
N SER A 376 -5.61 -19.10 23.61
CA SER A 376 -4.86 -20.29 23.19
C SER A 376 -4.71 -21.26 24.35
N LYS A 377 -4.83 -22.57 24.07
CA LYS A 377 -4.60 -23.65 25.01
C LYS A 377 -3.31 -24.38 24.65
N PHE A 378 -2.44 -24.52 25.63
CA PHE A 378 -1.19 -25.25 25.51
C PHE A 378 -1.17 -26.41 26.51
N ARG A 379 -0.53 -27.54 26.13
CA ARG A 379 -0.43 -28.75 26.96
C ARG A 379 1.01 -29.19 27.15
N CYS A 380 1.23 -29.96 28.23
CA CYS A 380 2.50 -30.56 28.55
C CYS A 380 3.01 -31.44 27.39
N PRO A 381 4.25 -31.25 26.91
CA PRO A 381 4.81 -32.04 25.81
C PRO A 381 4.98 -33.52 26.14
N LEU A 382 5.31 -33.87 27.41
CA LEU A 382 5.39 -35.26 27.87
C LEU A 382 4.02 -35.96 27.80
N ALA A 383 2.96 -35.31 28.31
CA ALA A 383 1.60 -35.88 28.27
C ALA A 383 1.03 -35.99 26.83
N MET A 384 1.63 -35.27 25.88
CA MET A 384 1.29 -35.34 24.45
C MET A 384 2.19 -36.32 23.66
N GLY A 385 3.13 -37.01 24.33
CA GLY A 385 4.05 -37.93 23.67
C GLY A 385 5.01 -37.24 22.69
N LYS A 386 5.36 -35.99 22.94
CA LYS A 386 6.31 -35.19 22.11
C LYS A 386 7.73 -35.22 22.65
N ILE A 387 7.90 -35.61 23.91
CA ILE A 387 9.17 -35.90 24.57
C ILE A 387 9.00 -37.15 25.40
N ASP A 388 10.05 -37.94 25.58
CA ASP A 388 10.02 -39.21 26.30
C ASP A 388 10.21 -39.02 27.81
N ASN A 389 10.95 -38.03 28.22
CA ASN A 389 11.29 -37.73 29.62
C ASN A 389 11.12 -36.27 29.94
N CYS A 390 10.84 -35.95 31.20
CA CYS A 390 10.73 -34.61 31.73
C CYS A 390 11.58 -34.48 33.00
N GLU A 391 12.44 -33.51 33.08
CA GLU A 391 13.30 -33.25 34.27
C GLU A 391 12.57 -32.57 35.44
N CYS A 392 11.27 -32.54 35.41
CA CYS A 392 10.48 -31.98 36.51
C CYS A 392 10.66 -32.81 37.75
N LYS A 393 11.40 -32.30 38.76
CA LYS A 393 11.68 -32.99 40.01
C LYS A 393 10.40 -33.23 40.87
N GLU A 394 9.39 -32.40 40.66
CA GLU A 394 8.08 -32.52 41.30
C GLU A 394 7.04 -32.81 40.22
N GLN A 395 6.13 -33.76 40.54
CA GLN A 395 5.04 -34.06 39.65
C GLN A 395 4.15 -32.85 39.46
N CYS A 396 4.28 -32.16 38.28
CA CYS A 396 3.59 -30.90 38.02
C CYS A 396 2.08 -31.05 37.74
N SER A 397 1.61 -32.28 37.56
CA SER A 397 0.19 -32.59 37.41
C SER A 397 -0.06 -34.08 37.71
N ASN A 398 -1.08 -34.40 38.51
CA ASN A 398 -1.53 -35.75 38.80
C ASN A 398 -2.39 -36.34 37.66
N SER A 399 -2.76 -35.54 36.69
CA SER A 399 -3.60 -35.95 35.58
C SER A 399 -2.78 -36.51 34.42
N LYS A 400 -3.20 -37.62 33.86
CA LYS A 400 -2.66 -38.18 32.60
C LYS A 400 -2.77 -37.20 31.43
N TYR A 401 -3.67 -36.21 31.52
CA TYR A 401 -3.81 -35.14 30.54
C TYR A 401 -2.64 -34.14 30.55
N GLY A 402 -1.91 -34.12 31.68
CA GLY A 402 -0.76 -33.23 31.88
C GLY A 402 -1.17 -31.79 32.22
N ARG A 403 -0.15 -30.96 32.44
CA ARG A 403 -0.34 -29.55 32.74
C ARG A 403 -0.89 -28.79 31.52
N VAL A 404 -1.80 -27.87 31.79
CA VAL A 404 -2.40 -27.00 30.78
C VAL A 404 -2.09 -25.54 31.14
N LYS A 405 -1.75 -24.73 30.14
CA LYS A 405 -1.63 -23.29 30.23
C LYS A 405 -2.52 -22.62 29.20
N TYR A 406 -3.21 -21.59 29.60
CA TYR A 406 -3.97 -20.72 28.72
C TYR A 406 -3.23 -19.39 28.56
N VAL A 407 -3.25 -18.85 27.34
CA VAL A 407 -2.79 -17.51 27.01
C VAL A 407 -4.00 -16.76 26.46
N ASN A 408 -4.44 -15.72 27.15
CA ASN A 408 -5.59 -14.93 26.73
C ASN A 408 -5.15 -13.79 25.82
N ASP A 409 -6.00 -13.39 24.90
CA ASP A 409 -5.77 -12.25 23.99
C ASP A 409 -5.66 -10.92 24.75
N GLY A 410 -6.33 -10.81 25.91
CA GLY A 410 -6.22 -9.64 26.80
C GLY A 410 -4.85 -9.53 27.47
N ASP A 411 -4.17 -10.65 27.71
CA ASP A 411 -2.84 -10.67 28.32
C ASP A 411 -1.73 -10.34 27.29
N ASP A 412 -1.91 -10.80 26.05
CA ASP A 412 -1.01 -10.50 24.92
C ASP A 412 -1.80 -10.40 23.62
N ALA A 413 -1.93 -9.19 23.08
CA ALA A 413 -2.61 -8.97 21.79
C ALA A 413 -1.99 -9.74 20.63
N ARG A 414 -0.72 -10.16 20.72
CA ARG A 414 -0.04 -11.01 19.73
C ARG A 414 -0.50 -12.48 19.76
N ASN A 415 -1.29 -12.87 20.78
CA ASN A 415 -1.92 -14.19 20.78
C ASN A 415 -2.96 -14.28 19.69
N ILE A 416 -2.77 -15.16 18.73
CA ILE A 416 -3.65 -15.39 17.57
C ILE A 416 -3.90 -16.91 17.42
N PRO A 417 -4.96 -17.32 16.69
CA PRO A 417 -5.29 -18.75 16.51
C PRO A 417 -4.27 -19.56 15.71
N ILE A 418 -3.15 -19.00 15.35
CA ILE A 418 -2.06 -19.61 14.59
C ILE A 418 -0.76 -19.39 15.34
N VAL A 419 -0.09 -20.48 15.72
CA VAL A 419 1.19 -20.39 16.45
C VAL A 419 2.25 -19.74 15.57
N TYR A 420 2.90 -18.72 16.11
CA TYR A 420 4.00 -18.02 15.45
C TYR A 420 5.08 -18.99 14.98
N ARG A 421 5.52 -18.83 13.73
CA ARG A 421 6.49 -19.68 13.04
C ARG A 421 6.14 -21.17 12.88
N SER A 422 4.90 -21.57 13.18
CA SER A 422 4.42 -22.89 12.77
C SER A 422 4.39 -23.02 11.23
N ASP A 423 4.31 -24.26 10.71
CA ASP A 423 4.24 -24.46 9.26
C ASP A 423 3.01 -23.78 8.65
N LYS A 424 1.87 -23.79 9.37
CA LYS A 424 0.67 -23.05 8.97
C LYS A 424 0.94 -21.54 8.89
N TRP A 425 1.59 -20.98 9.91
CA TRP A 425 1.97 -19.57 9.94
C TRP A 425 2.89 -19.24 8.75
N LYS A 426 3.96 -20.00 8.56
CA LYS A 426 4.93 -19.81 7.47
C LYS A 426 4.26 -19.87 6.09
N ASN A 427 3.36 -20.82 5.89
CA ASN A 427 2.67 -21.00 4.60
C ASN A 427 1.78 -19.80 4.25
N ILE A 428 1.09 -19.20 5.25
CA ILE A 428 0.28 -18.01 5.03
C ILE A 428 1.20 -16.79 4.88
N TYR A 429 2.21 -16.65 5.73
CA TYR A 429 3.12 -15.50 5.75
C TYR A 429 3.93 -15.34 4.46
N LYS A 430 4.15 -16.41 3.69
CA LYS A 430 4.77 -16.34 2.35
C LYS A 430 4.07 -15.40 1.39
N ASN A 431 2.76 -15.12 1.60
CA ASN A 431 2.03 -14.16 0.77
C ASN A 431 2.60 -12.73 0.89
N ARG A 432 3.35 -12.41 1.97
CA ARG A 432 4.00 -11.10 2.14
C ARG A 432 4.91 -10.73 0.96
N THR A 433 5.56 -11.70 0.34
CA THR A 433 6.43 -11.44 -0.82
C THR A 433 5.69 -10.83 -2.03
N SER A 434 4.34 -10.84 -2.03
CA SER A 434 3.56 -10.14 -3.05
C SER A 434 3.82 -8.63 -3.04
N THR A 435 3.96 -8.03 -1.85
CA THR A 435 4.25 -6.60 -1.72
C THR A 435 5.60 -6.22 -2.32
N GLU A 436 6.63 -7.04 -2.10
CA GLU A 436 7.97 -6.82 -2.65
C GLU A 436 7.95 -6.86 -4.18
N ARG A 437 7.18 -7.82 -4.76
CA ARG A 437 7.03 -7.89 -6.22
C ARG A 437 6.26 -6.69 -6.77
N ILE A 438 5.19 -6.24 -6.10
CA ILE A 438 4.45 -5.03 -6.49
C ILE A 438 5.32 -3.79 -6.35
N ASN A 439 6.08 -3.64 -5.26
CA ASN A 439 7.05 -2.56 -5.10
C ASN A 439 8.00 -2.50 -6.30
N ASN A 440 8.57 -3.63 -6.70
CA ASN A 440 9.46 -3.69 -7.86
C ASN A 440 8.73 -3.32 -9.18
N TYR A 441 7.50 -3.76 -9.37
CA TYR A 441 6.72 -3.38 -10.57
C TYR A 441 6.47 -1.86 -10.62
N VAL A 442 5.96 -1.26 -9.56
CA VAL A 442 5.63 0.17 -9.51
C VAL A 442 6.88 1.03 -9.60
N LEU A 443 7.88 0.74 -8.77
CA LEU A 443 9.06 1.59 -8.61
C LEU A 443 10.04 1.45 -9.78
N ASN A 444 10.29 0.23 -10.26
CA ASN A 444 11.32 -0.06 -11.25
C ASN A 444 10.74 -0.32 -12.65
N THR A 445 9.76 -1.22 -12.80
CA THR A 445 9.21 -1.59 -14.12
C THR A 445 8.41 -0.44 -14.72
N TYR A 446 7.49 0.17 -13.95
CA TYR A 446 6.76 1.38 -14.35
C TYR A 446 7.53 2.66 -14.05
N GLY A 447 8.71 2.55 -13.44
CA GLY A 447 9.73 3.57 -13.36
C GLY A 447 9.40 4.78 -12.49
N LEU A 448 8.63 4.61 -11.41
CA LEU A 448 8.33 5.70 -10.50
C LEU A 448 9.60 6.36 -9.94
N HIS A 449 10.66 5.58 -9.66
CA HIS A 449 11.97 6.09 -9.26
C HIS A 449 12.67 6.96 -10.31
N LYS A 450 12.34 6.78 -11.59
CA LYS A 450 12.93 7.53 -12.71
C LYS A 450 12.19 8.83 -13.01
N MET A 451 11.01 9.03 -12.41
CA MET A 451 10.20 10.23 -12.61
C MET A 451 10.69 11.37 -11.71
N SER A 452 10.92 12.56 -12.27
CA SER A 452 11.29 13.75 -11.51
C SER A 452 10.06 14.41 -10.86
N ILE A 453 9.39 13.70 -9.96
CA ILE A 453 8.19 14.15 -9.26
C ILE A 453 8.58 14.67 -7.87
N ARG A 454 8.04 15.85 -7.49
CA ARG A 454 8.43 16.57 -6.27
C ARG A 454 7.29 16.82 -5.28
N ASN A 455 6.08 16.30 -5.50
CA ASN A 455 5.00 16.41 -4.52
C ASN A 455 4.22 15.10 -4.38
N GLY A 456 3.68 14.84 -3.17
CA GLY A 456 2.98 13.62 -2.83
C GLY A 456 1.73 13.38 -3.67
N ALA A 457 1.01 14.45 -4.02
CA ALA A 457 -0.19 14.35 -4.87
C ALA A 457 0.10 13.81 -6.28
N LYS A 458 1.22 14.22 -6.87
CA LYS A 458 1.67 13.63 -8.16
C LYS A 458 2.25 12.23 -7.96
N GLN A 459 2.96 12.00 -6.86
CA GLN A 459 3.50 10.67 -6.54
C GLN A 459 2.38 9.64 -6.45
N ILE A 460 1.32 9.92 -5.68
CA ILE A 460 0.19 8.98 -5.55
C ILE A 460 -0.51 8.78 -6.90
N PHE A 461 -0.71 9.83 -7.69
CA PHE A 461 -1.34 9.73 -9.00
C PHE A 461 -0.58 8.75 -9.91
N PHE A 462 0.74 8.95 -10.08
CA PHE A 462 1.54 8.08 -10.95
C PHE A 462 1.69 6.67 -10.38
N SER A 463 1.70 6.50 -9.06
CA SER A 463 1.67 5.19 -8.41
C SER A 463 0.39 4.43 -8.72
N ILE A 464 -0.75 5.12 -8.70
CA ILE A 464 -2.06 4.55 -9.04
C ILE A 464 -2.14 4.19 -10.53
N MET A 465 -1.61 5.03 -11.43
CA MET A 465 -1.54 4.69 -12.85
C MET A 465 -0.70 3.42 -13.09
N ALA A 466 0.39 3.24 -12.35
CA ALA A 466 1.17 2.01 -12.38
C ALA A 466 0.37 0.82 -11.81
N GLY A 467 -0.36 1.03 -10.71
CA GLY A 467 -1.27 0.03 -10.14
C GLY A 467 -2.31 -0.45 -11.16
N ILE A 468 -2.99 0.49 -11.84
CA ILE A 468 -3.95 0.15 -12.92
C ILE A 468 -3.26 -0.64 -14.05
N ASN A 469 -2.06 -0.22 -14.45
CA ASN A 469 -1.27 -0.94 -15.45
C ASN A 469 -0.97 -2.39 -15.05
N ILE A 470 -0.67 -2.65 -13.78
CA ILE A 470 -0.42 -4.00 -13.25
C ILE A 470 -1.69 -4.87 -13.39
N HIS A 471 -2.86 -4.35 -13.01
CA HIS A 471 -4.13 -5.06 -13.19
C HIS A 471 -4.39 -5.37 -14.67
N LEU A 472 -4.18 -4.40 -15.55
CA LEU A 472 -4.33 -4.59 -16.99
C LEU A 472 -3.36 -5.63 -17.56
N ASP A 473 -2.11 -5.70 -17.04
CA ASP A 473 -1.15 -6.75 -17.42
C ASP A 473 -1.65 -8.14 -17.05
N VAL A 474 -2.23 -8.28 -15.87
CA VAL A 474 -2.83 -9.53 -15.42
C VAL A 474 -4.03 -9.89 -16.29
N TRP A 475 -4.94 -8.94 -16.57
CA TRP A 475 -6.13 -9.21 -17.39
C TRP A 475 -5.80 -9.65 -18.81
N ILE A 476 -4.75 -9.10 -19.44
CA ILE A 476 -4.34 -9.56 -20.77
C ILE A 476 -3.62 -10.91 -20.73
N LYS A 477 -2.92 -11.23 -19.63
CA LYS A 477 -2.28 -12.54 -19.44
C LYS A 477 -3.32 -13.65 -19.26
N GLU A 478 -4.40 -13.38 -18.52
CA GLU A 478 -5.50 -14.34 -18.30
C GLU A 478 -6.27 -14.65 -19.58
N ASP A 479 -6.29 -13.76 -20.57
CA ASP A 479 -6.89 -14.03 -21.88
C ASP A 479 -5.97 -14.84 -22.83
N ASN A 480 -4.83 -15.35 -22.35
CA ASN A 480 -3.84 -16.11 -23.15
C ASN A 480 -3.27 -15.35 -24.36
N ILE A 481 -3.01 -14.05 -24.19
CA ILE A 481 -2.44 -13.18 -25.22
C ILE A 481 -0.93 -12.97 -25.01
#